data_2e2b130990982b2354cb7c82f46b8841
#
_entry.id   2e2b130990982b2354cb7c82f46b8841
#
_cell.length_a   1.000
_cell.length_b   1.000
_cell.length_c   1.000
_cell.angle_alpha   90.00
_cell.angle_beta   90.00
_cell.angle_gamma   90.00
#
_symmetry.space_group_name_H-M   'P 1'
#
loop_
_entity.id
_entity.type
_entity.pdbx_description
1 polymer ?
#
loop_
_entity_poly.entity_id
_entity_poly.type
_entity_poly.pdbx_seq_one_letter_code
_entity_poly.pdbx_strand_id
1 'polypeptide(L)'
;MKKLNTYCSIGCLSVVLSILSSCSTSRQEFDISYKLIPVDARWDKTPEPLMEQIVDKYKTSVDSIMSIVIGKSSQYMAPGRPETSLTNLSADIIKTEVQRDFGQSVDFAIINTGGIRNPLMQGDITLGEIYSIFPFDNTLCLIKLKGSDVRELLNIVASRNGEACLLYTSD
;
A
#
# COMPACT_ATOMS: atom_id res chain seq x y z
N MET A 1 68.51 -34.02 1.98
CA MET A 1 67.54 -33.62 2.98
C MET A 1 67.55 -32.10 3.28
N LYS A 2 68.66 -31.39 3.36
CA LYS A 2 68.72 -29.94 3.66
C LYS A 2 68.00 -29.02 2.62
N LYS A 3 68.11 -29.32 1.31
CA LYS A 3 67.49 -28.51 0.25
C LYS A 3 65.96 -28.57 0.24
N LEU A 4 65.36 -29.71 0.58
CA LEU A 4 63.97 -29.91 0.60
C LEU A 4 63.27 -29.06 1.70
N ASN A 5 63.94 -28.97 2.88
CA ASN A 5 63.39 -28.10 3.97
C ASN A 5 63.47 -26.61 3.61
N THR A 6 64.44 -26.15 2.86
CA THR A 6 64.61 -24.77 2.45
C THR A 6 63.49 -24.37 1.48
N TYR A 7 63.14 -25.22 0.52
CA TYR A 7 62.01 -24.93 -0.41
C TYR A 7 60.63 -24.95 0.27
N CYS A 8 60.44 -25.85 1.24
CA CYS A 8 59.22 -25.89 2.03
C CYS A 8 59.06 -24.63 2.89
N SER A 9 60.15 -24.14 3.50
CA SER A 9 60.12 -22.89 4.29
C SER A 9 59.85 -21.64 3.45
N ILE A 10 60.42 -21.56 2.23
CA ILE A 10 60.18 -20.46 1.29
C ILE A 10 58.73 -20.49 0.79
N GLY A 11 58.18 -21.68 0.49
CA GLY A 11 56.79 -21.84 0.09
C GLY A 11 55.79 -21.40 1.17
N CYS A 12 56.03 -21.80 2.43
CA CYS A 12 55.18 -21.35 3.55
C CYS A 12 55.25 -19.82 3.77
N LEU A 13 56.45 -19.24 3.64
CA LEU A 13 56.63 -17.80 3.81
C LEU A 13 55.89 -16.99 2.72
N SER A 14 55.89 -17.46 1.48
CA SER A 14 55.16 -16.80 0.38
C SER A 14 53.65 -16.88 0.55
N VAL A 15 53.12 -17.99 1.04
CA VAL A 15 51.67 -18.13 1.33
C VAL A 15 51.25 -17.23 2.47
N VAL A 16 52.06 -17.12 3.53
CA VAL A 16 51.75 -16.20 4.66
C VAL A 16 51.80 -14.74 4.20
N LEU A 17 52.76 -14.36 3.34
CA LEU A 17 52.82 -13.00 2.80
C LEU A 17 51.61 -12.66 1.90
N SER A 18 51.10 -13.62 1.16
CA SER A 18 49.89 -13.45 0.31
C SER A 18 48.63 -13.26 1.13
N ILE A 19 48.54 -13.90 2.32
CA ILE A 19 47.39 -13.74 3.21
C ILE A 19 47.39 -12.36 3.90
N LEU A 20 48.57 -11.80 4.17
CA LEU A 20 48.72 -10.49 4.81
C LEU A 20 48.41 -9.32 3.85
N SER A 21 48.45 -9.55 2.55
CA SER A 21 48.10 -8.51 1.54
C SER A 21 46.60 -8.48 1.20
N SER A 22 45.80 -9.35 1.79
CA SER A 22 44.39 -9.43 1.54
C SER A 22 43.61 -8.43 2.43
N CYS A 23 43.00 -7.45 1.78
CA CYS A 23 41.98 -6.57 2.28
C CYS A 23 42.36 -5.38 3.16
N SER A 24 42.80 -4.32 2.52
CA SER A 24 42.32 -3.00 2.93
C SER A 24 41.18 -2.58 2.00
N THR A 25 39.99 -3.06 2.28
CA THR A 25 38.78 -2.36 1.77
C THR A 25 38.74 -0.99 2.47
N SER A 26 39.17 0.04 1.78
CA SER A 26 38.92 1.41 2.22
C SER A 26 37.39 1.56 2.22
N ARG A 27 36.79 1.45 3.41
CA ARG A 27 35.41 1.91 3.58
C ARG A 27 35.44 3.42 3.32
N GLN A 28 34.87 3.79 2.19
CA GLN A 28 34.62 5.19 1.91
C GLN A 28 33.49 5.61 2.86
N GLU A 29 33.84 6.21 3.98
CA GLU A 29 32.86 6.84 4.87
C GLU A 29 32.29 8.06 4.14
N PHE A 30 31.00 7.93 3.77
CA PHE A 30 30.25 9.09 3.29
C PHE A 30 29.75 9.85 4.51
N ASP A 31 30.27 11.04 4.74
CA ASP A 31 29.70 11.96 5.71
C ASP A 31 28.42 12.57 5.11
N ILE A 32 27.27 12.02 5.51
CA ILE A 32 25.96 12.48 5.05
C ILE A 32 25.40 13.41 6.12
N SER A 33 25.42 14.70 5.87
CA SER A 33 24.71 15.65 6.67
C SER A 33 23.32 15.91 6.07
N TYR A 34 22.28 15.92 6.88
CA TYR A 34 20.92 16.25 6.46
C TYR A 34 20.26 17.21 7.44
N LYS A 35 19.34 18.01 6.92
CA LYS A 35 18.48 18.88 7.71
C LYS A 35 17.03 18.56 7.37
N LEU A 36 16.24 18.19 8.37
CA LEU A 36 14.80 18.06 8.20
C LEU A 36 14.17 19.45 8.14
N ILE A 37 13.43 19.69 7.07
CA ILE A 37 12.65 20.91 6.89
C ILE A 37 11.18 20.50 7.05
N PRO A 38 10.46 20.94 8.09
CA PRO A 38 9.06 20.63 8.26
C PRO A 38 8.25 21.31 7.14
N VAL A 39 7.35 20.55 6.53
CA VAL A 39 6.35 21.09 5.59
C VAL A 39 5.11 21.42 6.41
N ASP A 40 4.89 22.70 6.64
CA ASP A 40 3.77 23.19 7.44
C ASP A 40 3.30 24.57 6.94
N ALA A 41 2.25 25.12 7.55
CA ALA A 41 1.64 26.41 7.15
C ALA A 41 2.60 27.63 7.12
N ARG A 42 3.83 27.52 7.57
CA ARG A 42 4.83 28.61 7.44
C ARG A 42 5.18 28.85 5.97
N TRP A 43 5.08 27.84 5.12
CA TRP A 43 5.37 27.93 3.69
C TRP A 43 4.21 28.54 2.89
N ASP A 44 3.00 28.55 3.42
CA ASP A 44 1.81 29.12 2.77
C ASP A 44 1.90 30.66 2.65
N LYS A 45 2.81 31.30 3.39
CA LYS A 45 2.99 32.75 3.37
C LYS A 45 3.74 33.28 2.15
N THR A 46 4.42 32.41 1.43
CA THR A 46 5.18 32.74 0.22
C THR A 46 4.89 31.72 -0.87
N PRO A 47 3.66 31.75 -1.42
CA PRO A 47 3.28 30.83 -2.48
C PRO A 47 4.12 31.08 -3.74
N GLU A 48 4.43 30.01 -4.46
CA GLU A 48 5.11 30.09 -5.75
C GLU A 48 4.09 30.48 -6.83
N PRO A 49 4.21 31.67 -7.45
CA PRO A 49 3.17 32.18 -8.36
C PRO A 49 2.86 31.26 -9.54
N LEU A 50 3.85 30.54 -10.06
CA LEU A 50 3.65 29.60 -11.17
C LEU A 50 2.82 28.40 -10.73
N MET A 51 3.06 27.90 -9.52
CA MET A 51 2.29 26.77 -8.97
C MET A 51 0.86 27.17 -8.66
N GLU A 52 0.63 28.41 -8.13
CA GLU A 52 -0.70 28.94 -7.92
C GLU A 52 -1.48 29.01 -9.23
N GLN A 53 -0.89 29.55 -10.29
CA GLN A 53 -1.56 29.62 -11.60
C GLN A 53 -1.95 28.24 -12.13
N ILE A 54 -1.11 27.22 -11.94
CA ILE A 54 -1.41 25.85 -12.36
C ILE A 54 -2.56 25.27 -11.52
N VAL A 55 -2.52 25.46 -10.21
CA VAL A 55 -3.56 24.97 -9.30
C VAL A 55 -4.88 25.65 -9.60
N ASP A 56 -4.92 26.98 -9.68
CA ASP A 56 -6.14 27.75 -9.86
C ASP A 56 -6.84 27.45 -11.17
N LYS A 57 -6.08 27.13 -12.22
CA LYS A 57 -6.63 26.73 -13.52
C LYS A 57 -7.57 25.53 -13.42
N TYR A 58 -7.28 24.59 -12.54
CA TYR A 58 -8.04 23.34 -12.41
C TYR A 58 -8.90 23.30 -11.15
N LYS A 59 -8.50 24.02 -10.10
CA LYS A 59 -9.12 23.96 -8.77
C LYS A 59 -10.63 24.17 -8.80
N THR A 60 -11.11 25.21 -9.43
CA THR A 60 -12.54 25.54 -9.48
C THR A 60 -13.35 24.41 -10.12
N SER A 61 -12.87 23.84 -11.20
CA SER A 61 -13.52 22.72 -11.90
C SER A 61 -13.51 21.43 -11.05
N VAL A 62 -12.37 21.11 -10.45
CA VAL A 62 -12.23 19.94 -9.59
C VAL A 62 -13.09 20.08 -8.34
N ASP A 63 -13.02 21.21 -7.64
CA ASP A 63 -13.78 21.46 -6.42
C ASP A 63 -15.30 21.38 -6.67
N SER A 64 -15.79 21.88 -7.82
CA SER A 64 -17.20 21.80 -8.17
C SER A 64 -17.71 20.37 -8.33
N ILE A 65 -16.89 19.48 -8.88
CA ILE A 65 -17.22 18.05 -9.05
C ILE A 65 -17.08 17.32 -7.71
N MET A 66 -15.97 17.55 -7.00
CA MET A 66 -15.65 16.84 -5.76
C MET A 66 -16.58 17.22 -4.59
N SER A 67 -17.22 18.38 -4.64
CA SER A 67 -18.19 18.82 -3.62
C SER A 67 -19.61 18.26 -3.83
N ILE A 68 -19.87 17.52 -4.91
CA ILE A 68 -21.20 16.93 -5.15
C ILE A 68 -21.51 15.92 -4.04
N VAL A 69 -22.62 16.16 -3.34
CA VAL A 69 -23.14 15.23 -2.33
C VAL A 69 -23.83 14.07 -3.04
N ILE A 70 -23.35 12.85 -2.78
CA ILE A 70 -23.84 11.62 -3.40
C ILE A 70 -24.61 10.72 -2.43
N GLY A 71 -24.54 11.00 -1.14
CA GLY A 71 -25.20 10.20 -0.12
C GLY A 71 -25.07 10.80 1.27
N LYS A 72 -25.45 10.00 2.26
CA LYS A 72 -25.34 10.38 3.68
C LYS A 72 -25.02 9.17 4.53
N SER A 73 -24.06 9.30 5.45
CA SER A 73 -23.76 8.31 6.45
C SER A 73 -24.41 8.67 7.79
N SER A 74 -25.08 7.70 8.41
CA SER A 74 -25.66 7.87 9.74
C SER A 74 -24.63 7.77 10.86
N GLN A 75 -23.41 7.27 10.56
CA GLN A 75 -22.36 7.02 11.56
C GLN A 75 -20.97 7.17 10.97
N TYR A 76 -19.99 7.37 11.85
CA TYR A 76 -18.58 7.25 11.52
C TYR A 76 -18.19 5.79 11.30
N MET A 77 -17.42 5.49 10.23
CA MET A 77 -16.92 4.15 9.93
C MET A 77 -15.44 4.21 9.57
N ALA A 78 -14.60 3.57 10.38
CA ALA A 78 -13.17 3.47 10.12
C ALA A 78 -12.80 2.20 9.35
N PRO A 79 -11.74 2.22 8.51
CA PRO A 79 -11.14 0.98 8.01
C PRO A 79 -10.40 0.24 9.12
N GLY A 80 -10.29 -1.08 9.01
CA GLY A 80 -9.57 -1.86 10.03
C GLY A 80 -9.66 -3.36 9.80
N ARG A 81 -8.98 -4.10 10.69
CA ARG A 81 -8.92 -5.57 10.71
C ARG A 81 -9.33 -6.09 12.09
N PRO A 82 -9.89 -7.29 12.19
CA PRO A 82 -10.21 -8.24 11.12
C PRO A 82 -11.33 -7.79 10.20
N GLU A 83 -12.28 -7.01 10.69
CA GLU A 83 -13.40 -6.42 9.96
C GLU A 83 -13.87 -5.13 10.63
N THR A 84 -14.54 -4.27 9.89
CA THR A 84 -15.21 -3.05 10.37
C THR A 84 -16.43 -2.76 9.51
N SER A 85 -17.32 -1.87 9.99
CA SER A 85 -18.48 -1.47 9.21
C SER A 85 -18.11 -0.91 7.82
N LEU A 86 -16.97 -0.20 7.70
CA LEU A 86 -16.53 0.32 6.41
C LEU A 86 -16.00 -0.78 5.48
N THR A 87 -15.23 -1.74 6.02
CA THR A 87 -14.71 -2.85 5.22
C THR A 87 -15.85 -3.75 4.73
N ASN A 88 -16.85 -4.01 5.58
CA ASN A 88 -18.02 -4.79 5.22
C ASN A 88 -18.86 -4.07 4.17
N LEU A 89 -19.18 -2.80 4.38
CA LEU A 89 -19.89 -1.96 3.40
C LEU A 89 -19.18 -1.94 2.03
N SER A 90 -17.86 -1.83 2.03
CA SER A 90 -17.07 -1.83 0.78
C SER A 90 -17.21 -3.15 0.02
N ALA A 91 -17.13 -4.28 0.72
CA ALA A 91 -17.29 -5.59 0.11
C ALA A 91 -18.73 -5.83 -0.39
N ASP A 92 -19.74 -5.36 0.36
CA ASP A 92 -21.16 -5.41 -0.03
C ASP A 92 -21.43 -4.63 -1.32
N ILE A 93 -20.92 -3.41 -1.40
CA ILE A 93 -21.06 -2.58 -2.59
C ILE A 93 -20.45 -3.27 -3.80
N ILE A 94 -19.20 -3.75 -3.69
CA ILE A 94 -18.51 -4.45 -4.78
C ILE A 94 -19.30 -5.68 -5.22
N LYS A 95 -19.76 -6.51 -4.27
CA LYS A 95 -20.56 -7.70 -4.57
C LYS A 95 -21.82 -7.31 -5.34
N THR A 96 -22.56 -6.34 -4.83
CA THR A 96 -23.85 -5.89 -5.41
C THR A 96 -23.65 -5.34 -6.81
N GLU A 97 -22.65 -4.48 -7.01
CA GLU A 97 -22.38 -3.85 -8.29
C GLU A 97 -21.92 -4.88 -9.34
N VAL A 98 -21.03 -5.80 -8.95
CA VAL A 98 -20.58 -6.88 -9.85
C VAL A 98 -21.73 -7.80 -10.22
N GLN A 99 -22.63 -8.17 -9.28
CA GLN A 99 -23.84 -8.95 -9.59
C GLN A 99 -24.73 -8.23 -10.59
N ARG A 100 -24.91 -6.92 -10.41
CA ARG A 100 -25.70 -6.09 -11.31
C ARG A 100 -25.09 -6.01 -12.72
N ASP A 101 -23.80 -5.74 -12.81
CA ASP A 101 -23.13 -5.47 -14.08
C ASP A 101 -22.88 -6.74 -14.90
N PHE A 102 -22.61 -7.87 -14.24
CA PHE A 102 -22.35 -9.15 -14.91
C PHE A 102 -23.61 -10.03 -15.02
N GLY A 103 -24.71 -9.68 -14.34
CA GLY A 103 -25.94 -10.48 -14.33
C GLY A 103 -25.77 -11.89 -13.75
N GLN A 104 -24.78 -12.11 -12.88
CA GLN A 104 -24.46 -13.39 -12.28
C GLN A 104 -24.43 -13.28 -10.75
N SER A 105 -24.77 -14.39 -10.07
CA SER A 105 -24.62 -14.47 -8.62
C SER A 105 -23.16 -14.45 -8.22
N VAL A 106 -22.84 -13.70 -7.17
CA VAL A 106 -21.51 -13.58 -6.57
C VAL A 106 -21.60 -14.08 -5.13
N ASP A 107 -20.85 -15.12 -4.78
CA ASP A 107 -20.88 -15.71 -3.45
C ASP A 107 -20.24 -14.79 -2.41
N PHE A 108 -19.10 -14.17 -2.74
CA PHE A 108 -18.40 -13.22 -1.87
C PHE A 108 -17.55 -12.23 -2.68
N ALA A 109 -17.18 -11.12 -2.04
CA ALA A 109 -16.24 -10.16 -2.58
C ALA A 109 -15.09 -9.93 -1.60
N ILE A 110 -13.90 -9.67 -2.14
CA ILE A 110 -12.71 -9.31 -1.37
C ILE A 110 -12.10 -8.03 -1.94
N ILE A 111 -11.77 -7.10 -1.06
CA ILE A 111 -10.93 -5.95 -1.35
C ILE A 111 -9.82 -5.85 -0.29
N ASN A 112 -8.64 -5.45 -0.66
CA ASN A 112 -7.56 -5.27 0.30
C ASN A 112 -7.85 -4.08 1.24
N THR A 113 -7.79 -4.31 2.54
CA THR A 113 -8.01 -3.26 3.57
C THR A 113 -7.06 -2.08 3.39
N GLY A 114 -5.82 -2.32 2.93
CA GLY A 114 -4.86 -1.25 2.63
C GLY A 114 -5.27 -0.32 1.49
N GLY A 115 -6.26 -0.70 0.68
CA GLY A 115 -6.87 0.15 -0.36
C GLY A 115 -7.85 1.18 0.19
N ILE A 116 -8.34 0.98 1.43
CA ILE A 116 -9.25 1.90 2.11
C ILE A 116 -8.39 2.84 2.96
N ARG A 117 -8.25 4.09 2.53
CA ARG A 117 -7.23 5.01 3.07
C ARG A 117 -7.72 5.92 4.18
N ASN A 118 -8.98 6.30 4.14
CA ASN A 118 -9.59 7.20 5.11
C ASN A 118 -10.90 6.62 5.66
N PRO A 119 -11.34 7.03 6.86
CA PRO A 119 -12.66 6.70 7.37
C PRO A 119 -13.76 7.42 6.58
N LEU A 120 -14.95 6.85 6.59
CA LEU A 120 -16.16 7.52 6.17
C LEU A 120 -16.74 8.30 7.35
N MET A 121 -16.92 9.59 7.18
CA MET A 121 -17.43 10.47 8.23
C MET A 121 -18.95 10.36 8.35
N GLN A 122 -19.49 10.67 9.53
CA GLN A 122 -20.93 10.86 9.70
C GLN A 122 -21.34 12.18 9.05
N GLY A 123 -22.43 12.17 8.32
CA GLY A 123 -22.95 13.36 7.63
C GLY A 123 -23.13 13.15 6.14
N ASP A 124 -23.09 14.21 5.38
CA ASP A 124 -23.17 14.18 3.93
C ASP A 124 -21.89 13.58 3.36
N ILE A 125 -22.02 12.73 2.35
CA ILE A 125 -20.93 12.08 1.65
C ILE A 125 -20.76 12.77 0.31
N THR A 126 -19.58 13.33 0.09
CA THR A 126 -19.23 13.96 -1.18
C THR A 126 -18.45 13.00 -2.08
N LEU A 127 -18.43 13.30 -3.37
CA LEU A 127 -17.61 12.56 -4.33
C LEU A 127 -16.13 12.63 -3.94
N GLY A 128 -15.64 13.78 -3.48
CA GLY A 128 -14.26 13.96 -3.00
C GLY A 128 -13.91 13.09 -1.79
N GLU A 129 -14.85 12.88 -0.86
CA GLU A 129 -14.63 11.95 0.25
C GLU A 129 -14.47 10.53 -0.25
N ILE A 130 -15.25 10.07 -1.23
CA ILE A 130 -15.09 8.74 -1.81
C ILE A 130 -13.73 8.58 -2.47
N TYR A 131 -13.26 9.57 -3.24
CA TYR A 131 -11.89 9.55 -3.79
C TYR A 131 -10.82 9.57 -2.71
N SER A 132 -11.07 10.21 -1.58
CA SER A 132 -10.17 10.21 -0.42
C SER A 132 -10.13 8.83 0.28
N ILE A 133 -11.26 8.13 0.34
CA ILE A 133 -11.36 6.79 0.93
C ILE A 133 -10.76 5.74 0.01
N PHE A 134 -11.05 5.80 -1.29
CA PHE A 134 -10.63 4.86 -2.33
C PHE A 134 -9.85 5.57 -3.45
N PRO A 135 -8.61 6.03 -3.19
CA PRO A 135 -7.86 6.86 -4.15
C PRO A 135 -7.23 6.06 -5.30
N PHE A 136 -7.43 4.76 -5.36
CA PHE A 136 -6.81 3.89 -6.36
C PHE A 136 -7.80 3.52 -7.45
N ASP A 137 -7.34 3.59 -8.69
CA ASP A 137 -8.09 3.15 -9.86
C ASP A 137 -7.98 1.63 -10.00
N ASN A 138 -8.95 0.90 -9.44
CA ASN A 138 -8.97 -0.55 -9.39
C ASN A 138 -9.93 -1.12 -10.44
N THR A 139 -9.57 -2.28 -11.01
CA THR A 139 -10.44 -3.07 -11.86
C THR A 139 -11.14 -4.14 -11.05
N LEU A 140 -12.45 -4.26 -11.20
CA LEU A 140 -13.23 -5.35 -10.62
C LEU A 140 -13.14 -6.58 -11.51
N CYS A 141 -12.83 -7.74 -10.91
CA CYS A 141 -12.72 -9.02 -11.59
C CYS A 141 -13.70 -10.03 -10.99
N LEU A 142 -14.52 -10.65 -11.83
CA LEU A 142 -15.31 -11.80 -11.46
C LEU A 142 -14.54 -13.07 -11.79
N ILE A 143 -14.26 -13.89 -10.77
CA ILE A 143 -13.49 -15.13 -10.90
C ILE A 143 -14.29 -16.32 -10.38
N LYS A 144 -14.15 -17.45 -11.04
CA LYS A 144 -14.71 -18.74 -10.60
C LYS A 144 -13.61 -19.60 -10.03
N LEU A 145 -13.76 -19.99 -8.77
CA LEU A 145 -12.78 -20.78 -8.02
C LEU A 145 -13.38 -22.13 -7.62
N LYS A 146 -12.51 -23.13 -7.42
CA LYS A 146 -12.89 -24.39 -6.76
C LYS A 146 -12.98 -24.18 -5.26
N GLY A 147 -13.80 -24.96 -4.57
CA GLY A 147 -13.95 -24.87 -3.11
C GLY A 147 -12.63 -25.09 -2.33
N SER A 148 -11.68 -25.87 -2.89
CA SER A 148 -10.32 -26.00 -2.34
C SER A 148 -9.57 -24.69 -2.33
N ASP A 149 -9.63 -23.96 -3.44
CA ASP A 149 -8.90 -22.69 -3.65
C ASP A 149 -9.52 -21.58 -2.80
N VAL A 150 -10.86 -21.58 -2.67
CA VAL A 150 -11.58 -20.69 -1.75
C VAL A 150 -11.13 -20.93 -0.31
N ARG A 151 -11.02 -22.19 0.13
CA ARG A 151 -10.54 -22.53 1.47
C ARG A 151 -9.11 -22.04 1.71
N GLU A 152 -8.23 -22.22 0.74
CA GLU A 152 -6.85 -21.73 0.82
C GLU A 152 -6.81 -20.19 0.93
N LEU A 153 -7.57 -19.50 0.07
CA LEU A 153 -7.72 -18.05 0.11
C LEU A 153 -8.18 -17.55 1.48
N LEU A 154 -9.22 -18.16 2.05
CA LEU A 154 -9.74 -17.78 3.37
C LEU A 154 -8.74 -18.05 4.49
N ASN A 155 -7.95 -19.12 4.40
CA ASN A 155 -6.86 -19.37 5.35
C ASN A 155 -5.77 -18.29 5.27
N ILE A 156 -5.45 -17.81 4.06
CA ILE A 156 -4.51 -16.70 3.87
C ILE A 156 -5.07 -15.42 4.47
N VAL A 157 -6.34 -15.11 4.22
CA VAL A 157 -7.03 -13.94 4.81
C VAL A 157 -7.00 -14.01 6.34
N ALA A 158 -7.35 -15.17 6.91
CA ALA A 158 -7.33 -15.38 8.36
C ALA A 158 -5.92 -15.23 8.96
N SER A 159 -4.88 -15.77 8.28
CA SER A 159 -3.49 -15.65 8.73
C SER A 159 -2.96 -14.22 8.77
N ARG A 160 -3.58 -13.31 8.03
CA ARG A 160 -3.27 -11.87 7.97
C ARG A 160 -4.14 -11.03 8.91
N ASN A 161 -4.86 -11.67 9.81
CA ASN A 161 -5.82 -11.00 10.70
C ASN A 161 -6.95 -10.31 9.93
N GLY A 162 -7.46 -10.94 8.87
CA GLY A 162 -8.58 -10.46 8.07
C GLY A 162 -8.21 -9.56 6.89
N GLU A 163 -9.16 -9.41 6.00
CA GLU A 163 -9.22 -8.42 4.92
C GLU A 163 -10.68 -7.94 4.82
N ALA A 164 -10.93 -6.87 4.04
CA ALA A 164 -12.29 -6.48 3.71
C ALA A 164 -12.92 -7.57 2.81
N CYS A 165 -13.59 -8.51 3.45
CA CYS A 165 -14.20 -9.67 2.81
C CYS A 165 -15.55 -9.92 3.45
N LEU A 166 -16.58 -10.00 2.65
CA LEU A 166 -17.90 -10.39 3.09
C LEU A 166 -18.28 -11.71 2.45
N LEU A 167 -18.41 -12.74 3.28
CA LEU A 167 -18.95 -14.04 2.95
C LEU A 167 -20.41 -14.05 3.39
N TYR A 168 -21.32 -14.17 2.42
CA TYR A 168 -22.68 -14.58 2.73
C TYR A 168 -22.76 -16.10 2.60
N THR A 169 -22.99 -16.79 3.71
CA THR A 169 -23.52 -18.14 3.66
C THR A 169 -25.02 -17.99 3.41
N SER A 170 -25.48 -18.37 2.22
CA SER A 170 -26.92 -18.66 2.04
C SER A 170 -27.24 -19.87 2.89
N ASP A 171 -28.10 -19.73 3.89
CA ASP A 171 -28.77 -20.82 4.57
C ASP A 171 -29.55 -21.71 3.60
#